data_df738d1914b7e5146221ca434a066189
#
_entry.id   df738d1914b7e5146221ca434a066189
#
_cell.length_a   1.000
_cell.length_b   1.000
_cell.length_c   1.000
_cell.angle_alpha   90.00
_cell.angle_beta   90.00
_cell.angle_gamma   90.00
#
_symmetry.space_group_name_H-M   'P 1'
#
loop_
_entity.id
_entity.type
_entity.pdbx_description
1 polymer ?
#
loop_
_entity_poly.entity_id
_entity_poly.type
_entity_poly.pdbx_seq_one_letter_code
_entity_poly.pdbx_strand_id
1 'polypeptide(L)'
;MRLTDGGDLHVDANIIGYSTTISDQRLKGNINKIENALDKVMQINGYTFTYNHDGKESAGVIAQEVENIMPSAVQSTNLVFNEENDVEFKTVQYDQLHGLLIEAIKELKAEIEELKNASTK
;
A
#
# COMPACT_ATOMS: atom_id res chain seq x y z
N MET A 1 7.18 7.79 -24.31
CA MET A 1 7.53 9.02 -24.24
C MET A 1 8.00 9.37 -22.98
N ARG A 2 8.79 10.24 -22.82
CA ARG A 2 9.30 10.55 -21.73
C ARG A 2 9.38 11.93 -21.63
N LEU A 3 8.87 12.51 -20.72
CA LEU A 3 9.06 13.75 -20.53
C LEU A 3 10.10 13.93 -19.81
N THR A 4 10.95 14.55 -20.17
CA THR A 4 11.98 14.54 -19.53
C THR A 4 12.13 15.58 -18.71
N ASP A 5 11.74 16.49 -18.63
CA ASP A 5 12.04 17.38 -17.78
C ASP A 5 11.14 17.37 -16.83
N GLY A 6 11.33 17.57 -15.91
CA GLY A 6 10.69 17.59 -14.85
C GLY A 6 9.57 16.84 -14.87
N GLY A 7 9.05 16.78 -15.72
CA GLY A 7 8.03 16.08 -15.74
C GLY A 7 8.11 14.83 -16.11
N ASP A 8 9.12 14.32 -16.01
CA ASP A 8 9.35 13.21 -16.39
C ASP A 8 8.34 12.28 -16.13
N LEU A 9 7.65 11.88 -16.97
CA LEU A 9 6.73 10.95 -16.80
C LEU A 9 7.24 9.76 -17.31
N HIS A 10 7.57 8.84 -16.52
CA HIS A 10 7.92 7.63 -17.09
C HIS A 10 6.92 6.66 -16.64
N VAL A 11 6.71 5.62 -17.35
CA VAL A 11 5.70 4.68 -17.07
C VAL A 11 6.33 3.40 -16.83
N ASP A 12 6.04 2.79 -15.71
CA ASP A 12 6.55 1.52 -15.48
C ASP A 12 5.37 0.67 -15.23
N ALA A 13 5.41 -0.18 -14.30
CA ALA A 13 4.38 -1.18 -14.16
C ALA A 13 3.05 -0.57 -13.84
N ASN A 14 3.02 0.57 -13.20
CA ASN A 14 1.78 1.21 -12.89
C ASN A 14 1.63 2.42 -13.72
N ILE A 15 0.52 2.55 -14.37
CA ILE A 15 0.24 3.73 -15.16
C ILE A 15 -0.57 4.65 -14.32
N ILE A 16 -0.01 5.78 -14.00
CA ILE A 16 -0.66 6.73 -13.16
C ILE A 16 -0.72 8.04 -13.84
N GLY A 17 -1.88 8.61 -13.94
CA GLY A 17 -2.04 9.92 -14.48
C GLY A 17 -2.31 10.84 -13.37
N TYR A 18 -1.37 11.57 -12.96
CA TYR A 18 -1.46 12.47 -11.85
C TYR A 18 -1.87 11.71 -10.60
N SER A 19 -3.04 11.75 -10.19
CA SER A 19 -3.42 11.04 -9.00
C SER A 19 -4.28 9.85 -9.28
N THR A 20 -4.42 9.45 -10.50
CA THR A 20 -5.32 8.35 -10.79
C THR A 20 -4.56 7.12 -11.23
N THR A 21 -5.13 6.00 -10.96
CA THR A 21 -4.55 4.72 -11.32
C THR A 21 -5.57 3.95 -12.14
N ILE A 22 -5.13 3.26 -13.15
CA ILE A 22 -6.03 2.47 -13.97
C ILE A 22 -6.61 1.36 -13.13
N SER A 23 -7.92 1.24 -13.13
CA SER A 23 -8.58 0.25 -12.29
C SER A 23 -9.84 -0.32 -12.95
N ASP A 24 -9.88 -0.32 -14.25
CA ASP A 24 -11.03 -0.82 -14.98
C ASP A 24 -11.11 -2.34 -14.85
N GLN A 25 -12.30 -2.85 -14.56
CA GLN A 25 -12.47 -4.28 -14.35
C GLN A 25 -12.03 -5.09 -15.55
N ARG A 26 -12.19 -4.53 -16.74
CA ARG A 26 -11.87 -5.27 -17.97
C ARG A 26 -10.39 -5.56 -18.10
N LEU A 27 -9.55 -4.85 -17.34
CA LEU A 27 -8.12 -5.06 -17.42
C LEU A 27 -7.62 -5.93 -16.27
N LYS A 28 -8.50 -6.47 -15.47
CA LYS A 28 -8.10 -7.25 -14.30
C LYS A 28 -8.58 -8.68 -14.45
N GLY A 29 -7.76 -9.60 -13.98
CA GLY A 29 -8.12 -11.02 -13.99
C GLY A 29 -7.99 -11.60 -12.61
N ASN A 30 -8.52 -12.79 -12.44
CA ASN A 30 -8.43 -13.50 -11.16
C ASN A 30 -8.86 -12.61 -10.00
N ILE A 31 -10.02 -12.00 -10.14
CA ILE A 31 -10.48 -11.04 -9.14
C ILE A 31 -11.05 -11.78 -7.95
N ASN A 32 -10.43 -11.62 -6.81
CA ASN A 32 -10.88 -12.25 -5.57
C ASN A 32 -10.89 -11.22 -4.45
N LYS A 33 -11.84 -11.33 -3.56
CA LYS A 33 -11.84 -10.45 -2.41
C LYS A 33 -10.68 -10.81 -1.52
N ILE A 34 -10.12 -9.82 -0.86
CA ILE A 34 -9.03 -10.07 0.06
C ILE A 34 -9.59 -10.75 1.29
N GLU A 35 -9.01 -11.90 1.65
CA GLU A 35 -9.48 -12.65 2.79
C GLU A 35 -8.64 -12.38 4.02
N ASN A 36 -9.21 -12.54 5.17
CA ASN A 36 -8.54 -12.34 6.45
C ASN A 36 -7.95 -10.94 6.53
N ALA A 37 -8.70 -9.99 6.02
CA ALA A 37 -8.19 -8.63 5.90
C ALA A 37 -7.99 -7.98 7.26
N LEU A 38 -8.86 -8.22 8.19
CA LEU A 38 -8.73 -7.62 9.52
C LEU A 38 -7.48 -8.15 10.20
N ASP A 39 -7.23 -9.45 10.12
CA ASP A 39 -6.02 -10.00 10.71
C ASP A 39 -4.78 -9.44 10.05
N LYS A 40 -4.82 -9.22 8.75
CA LYS A 40 -3.67 -8.66 8.06
C LYS A 40 -3.42 -7.23 8.50
N VAL A 41 -4.46 -6.44 8.63
CA VAL A 41 -4.31 -5.07 9.07
C VAL A 41 -3.72 -5.01 10.49
N MET A 42 -4.07 -5.96 11.33
CA MET A 42 -3.54 -5.96 12.69
C MET A 42 -2.05 -6.24 12.74
N GLN A 43 -1.47 -6.66 11.63
CA GLN A 43 -0.04 -6.95 11.59
C GLN A 43 0.78 -5.79 11.06
N ILE A 44 0.15 -4.71 10.61
CA ILE A 44 0.88 -3.53 10.19
C ILE A 44 0.50 -2.39 11.11
N ASN A 45 1.25 -1.33 11.08
CA ASN A 45 1.04 -0.23 11.99
C ASN A 45 1.14 1.09 11.25
N GLY A 46 0.43 2.08 11.74
CA GLY A 46 0.59 3.43 11.23
C GLY A 46 1.61 4.16 12.09
N TYR A 47 2.53 4.84 11.44
CA TYR A 47 3.59 5.52 12.16
C TYR A 47 3.73 6.95 11.70
N THR A 48 4.21 7.79 12.57
CA THR A 48 4.81 9.05 12.14
C THR A 48 6.32 8.89 12.26
N PHE A 49 7.05 9.52 11.40
CA PHE A 49 8.49 9.35 11.38
C PHE A 49 9.16 10.53 10.68
N THR A 50 10.47 10.57 10.72
CA THR A 50 11.21 11.52 9.91
C THR A 50 12.07 10.73 8.95
N TYR A 51 12.30 11.29 7.78
CA TYR A 51 13.20 10.65 6.83
C TYR A 51 14.64 10.97 7.20
N ASN A 52 15.47 9.95 7.22
CA ASN A 52 16.86 10.17 7.65
C ASN A 52 17.63 11.08 6.72
N HIS A 53 17.33 11.04 5.44
CA HIS A 53 18.15 11.78 4.49
C HIS A 53 17.86 13.27 4.48
N ASP A 54 16.71 13.71 4.91
CA ASP A 54 16.45 15.16 4.89
C ASP A 54 15.73 15.66 6.14
N GLY A 55 15.41 14.79 7.07
CA GLY A 55 14.79 15.20 8.32
C GLY A 55 13.35 15.63 8.23
N LYS A 56 12.69 15.38 7.10
CA LYS A 56 11.32 15.80 6.98
C LYS A 56 10.39 14.85 7.69
N GLU A 57 9.38 15.41 8.33
CA GLU A 57 8.40 14.60 9.03
C GLU A 57 7.39 14.03 8.07
N SER A 58 6.94 12.83 8.32
CA SER A 58 5.97 12.19 7.48
C SER A 58 5.21 11.14 8.28
N ALA A 59 4.34 10.44 7.62
CA ALA A 59 3.57 9.38 8.25
C ALA A 59 3.27 8.30 7.22
N GLY A 60 3.08 7.11 7.67
CA GLY A 60 2.77 6.01 6.77
C GLY A 60 3.01 4.69 7.45
N VAL A 61 3.31 3.69 6.64
CA VAL A 61 3.55 2.34 7.11
C VAL A 61 4.99 1.95 6.82
N ILE A 62 5.41 0.84 7.33
CA ILE A 62 6.75 0.33 7.07
C ILE A 62 6.66 -0.79 6.04
N ALA A 63 7.43 -0.67 4.97
CA ALA A 63 7.35 -1.60 3.85
C ALA A 63 7.58 -3.04 4.26
N GLN A 64 8.49 -3.27 5.18
CA GLN A 64 8.80 -4.64 5.60
C GLN A 64 7.60 -5.29 6.29
N GLU A 65 6.83 -4.50 7.03
CA GLU A 65 5.62 -5.04 7.65
C GLU A 65 4.55 -5.34 6.59
N VAL A 66 4.42 -4.46 5.61
CA VAL A 66 3.44 -4.66 4.55
C VAL A 66 3.79 -5.89 3.73
N GLU A 67 5.07 -6.09 3.49
CA GLU A 67 5.50 -7.20 2.66
C GLU A 67 5.07 -8.55 3.23
N ASN A 68 5.02 -8.65 4.54
CA ASN A 68 4.62 -9.90 5.16
C ASN A 68 3.16 -10.24 4.92
N ILE A 69 2.31 -9.26 4.72
CA ILE A 69 0.89 -9.54 4.57
C ILE A 69 0.37 -9.23 3.17
N MET A 70 1.07 -8.45 2.40
CA MET A 70 0.62 -8.11 1.06
C MET A 70 1.85 -7.80 0.20
N PRO A 71 2.59 -8.84 -0.18
CA PRO A 71 3.84 -8.60 -0.90
C PRO A 71 3.66 -7.88 -2.24
N SER A 72 2.48 -7.99 -2.86
CA SER A 72 2.28 -7.29 -4.12
C SER A 72 2.33 -5.79 -3.98
N ALA A 73 2.17 -5.27 -2.77
CA ALA A 73 2.19 -3.82 -2.56
C ALA A 73 3.59 -3.29 -2.33
N VAL A 74 4.59 -4.14 -2.29
CA VAL A 74 5.95 -3.71 -1.97
C VAL A 74 6.87 -3.99 -3.13
N GLN A 75 7.67 -3.01 -3.50
CA GLN A 75 8.65 -3.15 -4.56
C GLN A 75 9.98 -2.66 -4.07
N SER A 76 11.03 -3.07 -4.76
CA SER A 76 12.37 -2.62 -4.42
C SER A 76 12.86 -1.69 -5.52
N THR A 77 13.51 -0.63 -5.13
CA THR A 77 14.00 0.31 -6.10
C THR A 77 15.32 0.89 -5.63
N ASN A 78 16.16 1.23 -6.57
CA ASN A 78 17.42 1.86 -6.24
C ASN A 78 17.21 3.32 -6.06
N LEU A 79 17.54 3.83 -4.88
CA LEU A 79 17.49 5.25 -4.64
C LEU A 79 18.90 5.71 -4.36
N VAL A 80 19.30 6.78 -4.98
CA VAL A 80 20.64 7.24 -4.83
C VAL A 80 20.65 8.38 -3.86
N PHE A 81 20.93 8.10 -2.60
CA PHE A 81 21.06 9.14 -1.62
C PHE A 81 22.52 9.49 -1.41
N ASN A 82 23.44 8.63 -1.75
CA ASN A 82 24.82 9.00 -1.84
C ASN A 82 25.47 8.16 -2.90
N GLU A 83 26.62 8.56 -3.33
CA GLU A 83 27.17 8.02 -4.50
C GLU A 83 27.68 6.66 -4.37
N GLU A 84 27.91 6.21 -3.21
CA GLU A 84 28.46 4.94 -3.08
C GLU A 84 27.46 3.88 -3.01
N ASN A 85 26.21 4.16 -2.94
CA ASN A 85 25.28 3.20 -2.67
C ASN A 85 24.64 2.58 -3.81
N ASP A 86 24.62 1.28 -3.86
CA ASP A 86 23.91 0.55 -4.79
C ASP A 86 22.87 -0.21 -4.05
N VAL A 87 22.32 0.27 -2.98
CA VAL A 87 21.39 -0.44 -2.14
C VAL A 87 19.99 -0.22 -2.62
N GLU A 88 19.21 -1.29 -2.67
CA GLU A 88 17.82 -1.15 -3.02
C GLU A 88 17.01 -0.93 -1.79
N PHE A 89 16.06 -0.04 -1.87
CA PHE A 89 15.14 0.24 -0.78
C PHE A 89 13.73 -0.16 -1.18
N LYS A 90 12.90 -0.46 -0.22
CA LYS A 90 11.56 -0.93 -0.50
C LYS A 90 10.59 0.23 -0.53
N THR A 91 9.64 0.14 -1.43
CA THR A 91 8.58 1.14 -1.57
C THR A 91 7.24 0.45 -1.40
N VAL A 92 6.22 1.22 -1.07
CA VAL A 92 4.88 0.70 -0.87
C VAL A 92 3.94 1.37 -1.84
N GLN A 93 3.14 0.55 -2.53
CA GLN A 93 2.08 1.09 -3.34
C GLN A 93 0.86 1.22 -2.45
N TYR A 94 0.67 2.40 -1.91
CA TYR A 94 -0.38 2.63 -0.93
C TYR A 94 -1.77 2.35 -1.47
N ASP A 95 -1.98 2.51 -2.78
CA ASP A 95 -3.28 2.24 -3.35
C ASP A 95 -3.74 0.81 -3.10
N GLN A 96 -2.82 -0.12 -3.07
CA GLN A 96 -3.19 -1.51 -2.81
C GLN A 96 -3.69 -1.71 -1.39
N LEU A 97 -3.22 -0.88 -0.47
CA LEU A 97 -3.67 -0.99 0.91
C LEU A 97 -5.11 -0.53 1.07
N HIS A 98 -5.60 0.28 0.14
CA HIS A 98 -6.99 0.73 0.24
C HIS A 98 -7.95 -0.46 0.14
N GLY A 99 -7.68 -1.41 -0.76
CA GLY A 99 -8.53 -2.59 -0.84
C GLY A 99 -8.48 -3.43 0.42
N LEU A 100 -7.30 -3.55 1.01
CA LEU A 100 -7.16 -4.28 2.25
C LEU A 100 -7.98 -3.61 3.35
N LEU A 101 -7.93 -2.29 3.43
CA LEU A 101 -8.68 -1.57 4.46
C LEU A 101 -10.18 -1.70 4.25
N ILE A 102 -10.63 -1.69 2.98
CA ILE A 102 -12.04 -1.85 2.70
C ILE A 102 -12.55 -3.20 3.22
N GLU A 103 -11.81 -4.27 2.94
CA GLU A 103 -12.25 -5.58 3.38
C GLU A 103 -12.09 -5.75 4.89
N ALA A 104 -11.08 -5.11 5.49
CA ALA A 104 -10.91 -5.17 6.93
C ALA A 104 -12.06 -4.48 7.65
N ILE A 105 -12.53 -3.35 7.12
CA ILE A 105 -13.65 -2.65 7.72
C ILE A 105 -14.90 -3.51 7.62
N LYS A 106 -15.09 -4.19 6.50
CA LYS A 106 -16.28 -5.03 6.34
C LYS A 106 -16.23 -6.23 7.30
N GLU A 107 -15.06 -6.80 7.50
CA GLU A 107 -14.92 -7.89 8.46
C GLU A 107 -15.19 -7.41 9.86
N LEU A 108 -14.71 -6.21 10.18
CA LEU A 108 -14.95 -5.64 11.50
C LEU A 108 -16.44 -5.40 11.70
N LYS A 109 -17.14 -4.91 10.70
CA LYS A 109 -18.56 -4.70 10.81
C LYS A 109 -19.29 -6.02 11.06
N ALA A 110 -18.86 -7.07 10.38
CA ALA A 110 -19.49 -8.37 10.59
C ALA A 110 -19.30 -8.85 12.01
N GLU A 111 -18.12 -8.61 12.59
CA GLU A 111 -17.90 -9.01 13.99
C GLU A 111 -18.75 -8.20 14.94
N ILE A 112 -18.95 -6.92 14.66
CA ILE A 112 -19.79 -6.10 15.48
C ILE A 112 -21.24 -6.59 15.40
N GLU A 113 -21.69 -6.96 14.22
CA GLU A 113 -23.04 -7.48 14.08
C GLU A 113 -23.22 -8.77 14.85
N GLU A 114 -22.22 -9.63 14.83
CA GLU A 114 -22.30 -10.84 15.59
C GLU A 114 -22.38 -10.56 17.07
N LEU A 115 -21.61 -9.62 17.56
CA LEU A 115 -21.64 -9.27 18.96
C LEU A 115 -22.98 -8.66 19.36
N LYS A 116 -23.55 -7.85 18.48
CA LYS A 116 -24.86 -7.29 18.76
C LYS A 116 -25.91 -8.38 18.82
N ASN A 117 -25.87 -9.31 17.90
CA ASN A 117 -26.84 -10.38 17.91
C ASN A 117 -26.68 -11.28 19.12
N ALA A 118 -25.45 -11.49 19.55
CA ALA A 118 -25.22 -12.31 20.72
C ALA A 118 -25.72 -11.62 21.98
N SER A 119 -25.61 -10.31 22.05
CA SER A 119 -25.97 -9.64 23.27
C SER A 119 -27.46 -9.35 23.34
N THR A 120 -28.22 -9.54 22.30
CA THR A 120 -29.62 -9.31 22.37
C THR A 120 -30.37 -10.57 22.72
N LYS A 121 -29.71 -11.65 22.94
CA LYS A 121 -30.43 -12.86 23.30
C LYS A 121 -30.72 -12.98 24.75
#